data_6d6ddc7f3e2b7c350a34ebda2ee83b3d
#
_entry.id   6d6ddc7f3e2b7c350a34ebda2ee83b3d
#
_cell.length_a   1.000
_cell.length_b   1.000
_cell.length_c   1.000
_cell.angle_alpha   90.00
_cell.angle_beta   90.00
_cell.angle_gamma   90.00
#
_symmetry.space_group_name_H-M   'P 1'
#
loop_
_entity.id
_entity.type
_entity.pdbx_description
1 polymer ?
#
loop_
_entity_poly.entity_id
_entity_poly.type
_entity_poly.pdbx_seq_one_letter_code
_entity_poly.pdbx_strand_id
1 'polypeptide(L)'
;MKPDRLDQLFKAVSDPTRLRLLNLLRLGSICVCELQSVLKIPQSTVSRHLAGLRHAGVVTDSRSGNKIIYSLTSASTPQIAALYELLDKCCPFDEVLKADLARLKRAVQKGKCCLYQYRAEGKSSVLIVGKNF
;
A
#
# COMPACT_ATOMS: atom_id res chain seq x y z
N MET A 1 -16.32 -7.70 -7.58
CA MET A 1 -15.95 -6.52 -8.38
C MET A 1 -14.78 -6.87 -9.28
N LYS A 2 -14.84 -6.52 -10.54
CA LYS A 2 -13.75 -6.81 -11.48
C LYS A 2 -12.83 -5.58 -11.58
N PRO A 3 -11.50 -5.75 -11.53
CA PRO A 3 -10.57 -4.61 -11.60
C PRO A 3 -10.55 -3.90 -12.95
N ASP A 4 -11.22 -4.46 -13.95
CA ASP A 4 -11.36 -3.85 -15.27
C ASP A 4 -12.52 -2.84 -15.37
N ARG A 5 -13.35 -2.73 -14.35
CA ARG A 5 -14.43 -1.75 -14.33
C ARG A 5 -13.92 -0.43 -13.75
N LEU A 6 -13.80 0.56 -14.61
CA LEU A 6 -13.19 1.84 -14.27
C LEU A 6 -13.97 2.61 -13.20
N ASP A 7 -15.30 2.62 -13.30
CA ASP A 7 -16.15 3.29 -12.31
C ASP A 7 -16.00 2.67 -10.91
N GLN A 8 -15.91 1.36 -10.85
CA GLN A 8 -15.72 0.64 -9.60
C GLN A 8 -14.33 0.89 -9.01
N LEU A 9 -13.33 0.96 -9.86
CA LEU A 9 -11.97 1.27 -9.44
C LEU A 9 -11.89 2.68 -8.83
N PHE A 10 -12.49 3.66 -9.48
CA PHE A 10 -12.52 5.03 -8.95
C PHE A 10 -13.24 5.10 -7.61
N LYS A 11 -14.36 4.39 -7.45
CA LYS A 11 -15.06 4.32 -6.16
C LYS A 11 -14.19 3.72 -5.07
N ALA A 12 -13.46 2.66 -5.40
CA ALA A 12 -12.63 1.95 -4.44
C ALA A 12 -11.48 2.82 -3.93
N VAL A 13 -10.89 3.66 -4.79
CA VAL A 13 -9.73 4.47 -4.42
C VAL A 13 -10.09 5.91 -4.02
N SER A 14 -11.35 6.30 -4.15
CA SER A 14 -11.80 7.66 -3.84
C SER A 14 -12.12 7.85 -2.36
N ASP A 15 -11.09 7.65 -1.53
CA ASP A 15 -11.17 7.81 -0.08
C ASP A 15 -9.80 8.20 0.45
N PRO A 16 -9.71 9.23 1.32
CA PRO A 16 -8.41 9.69 1.83
C PRO A 16 -7.62 8.59 2.54
N THR A 17 -8.28 7.77 3.36
CA THR A 17 -7.61 6.68 4.09
C THR A 17 -7.10 5.62 3.13
N ARG A 18 -7.89 5.26 2.12
CA ARG A 18 -7.47 4.28 1.11
C ARG A 18 -6.29 4.78 0.29
N LEU A 19 -6.28 6.06 -0.06
CA LEU A 19 -5.14 6.66 -0.75
C LEU A 19 -3.89 6.65 0.11
N ARG A 20 -4.02 6.90 1.42
CA ARG A 20 -2.89 6.83 2.35
C ARG A 20 -2.33 5.41 2.43
N LEU A 21 -3.19 4.40 2.48
CA LEU A 21 -2.77 2.99 2.48
C LEU A 21 -2.06 2.62 1.19
N LEU A 22 -2.63 2.97 0.04
CA LEU A 22 -2.03 2.69 -1.26
C LEU A 22 -0.67 3.36 -1.41
N ASN A 23 -0.55 4.59 -0.93
CA ASN A 23 0.71 5.33 -0.95
C ASN A 23 1.82 4.58 -0.20
N LEU A 24 1.53 4.03 0.97
CA LEU A 24 2.51 3.25 1.73
C LEU A 24 2.84 1.93 1.03
N LEU A 25 1.84 1.27 0.47
CA LEU A 25 2.02 -0.01 -0.22
C LEU A 25 2.80 0.13 -1.54
N ARG A 26 2.93 1.34 -2.07
CA ARG A 26 3.83 1.60 -3.21
C ARG A 26 5.28 1.27 -2.84
N LEU A 27 5.66 1.46 -1.58
CA LEU A 27 7.02 1.21 -1.13
C LEU A 27 7.32 -0.28 -0.98
N GLY A 28 6.33 -1.08 -0.65
CA GLY A 28 6.51 -2.52 -0.48
C GLY A 28 5.34 -3.16 0.23
N SER A 29 5.48 -4.45 0.53
CA SER A 29 4.49 -5.23 1.26
C SER A 29 4.61 -4.97 2.75
N ILE A 30 3.50 -4.68 3.42
CA ILE A 30 3.48 -4.21 4.80
C ILE A 30 2.41 -4.96 5.59
N CYS A 31 2.73 -5.30 6.84
CA CYS A 31 1.79 -5.91 7.79
C CYS A 31 0.73 -4.88 8.23
N VAL A 32 -0.51 -5.36 8.45
CA VAL A 32 -1.62 -4.52 8.92
C VAL A 32 -1.25 -3.76 10.20
N CYS A 33 -0.61 -4.41 11.16
CA CYS A 33 -0.22 -3.78 12.41
C CYS A 33 0.75 -2.60 12.21
N GLU A 34 1.60 -2.69 11.20
CA GLU A 34 2.55 -1.63 10.89
C GLU A 34 1.90 -0.48 10.13
N LEU A 35 0.96 -0.79 9.23
CA LEU A 35 0.14 0.23 8.58
C LEU A 35 -0.63 1.05 9.62
N GLN A 36 -1.26 0.36 10.57
CA GLN A 36 -1.97 0.99 11.68
C GLN A 36 -1.06 1.94 12.47
N SER A 37 0.12 1.45 12.82
CA SER A 37 1.09 2.20 13.61
C SER A 37 1.58 3.45 12.89
N VAL A 38 1.93 3.33 11.63
CA VAL A 38 2.46 4.45 10.82
C VAL A 38 1.40 5.51 10.57
N LEU A 39 0.18 5.08 10.22
CA LEU A 39 -0.91 6.01 9.91
C LEU A 39 -1.63 6.52 11.15
N LYS A 40 -1.45 5.87 12.31
CA LYS A 40 -2.12 6.21 13.57
C LYS A 40 -3.64 6.13 13.43
N ILE A 41 -4.12 5.10 12.78
CA ILE A 41 -5.54 4.83 12.53
C ILE A 41 -5.88 3.50 13.22
N PRO A 42 -7.07 3.36 13.83
CA PRO A 42 -7.46 2.10 14.46
C PRO A 42 -7.40 0.92 13.50
N GLN A 43 -6.98 -0.25 14.01
CA GLN A 43 -6.82 -1.45 13.19
C GLN A 43 -8.11 -1.85 12.47
N SER A 44 -9.25 -1.72 13.12
CA SER A 44 -10.55 -2.04 12.53
C SER A 44 -10.83 -1.18 11.29
N THR A 45 -10.47 0.09 11.34
CA THR A 45 -10.63 1.02 10.22
C THR A 45 -9.68 0.66 9.07
N VAL A 46 -8.41 0.41 9.40
CA VAL A 46 -7.42 -0.01 8.40
C VAL A 46 -7.86 -1.30 7.71
N SER A 47 -8.26 -2.31 8.49
CA SER A 47 -8.69 -3.60 7.94
C SER A 47 -9.92 -3.48 7.05
N ARG A 48 -10.88 -2.63 7.41
CA ARG A 48 -12.07 -2.39 6.60
C ARG A 48 -11.72 -1.78 5.25
N HIS A 49 -10.85 -0.77 5.23
CA HIS A 49 -10.43 -0.13 3.98
C HIS A 49 -9.59 -1.06 3.12
N LEU A 50 -8.69 -1.85 3.74
CA LEU A 50 -7.91 -2.85 3.01
C LEU A 50 -8.82 -3.92 2.38
N ALA A 51 -9.86 -4.35 3.09
CA ALA A 51 -10.83 -5.29 2.54
C ALA A 51 -11.53 -4.72 1.31
N GLY A 52 -11.89 -3.43 1.32
CA GLY A 52 -12.47 -2.75 0.18
C GLY A 52 -11.53 -2.68 -1.01
N LEU A 53 -10.26 -2.38 -0.77
CA LEU A 53 -9.24 -2.36 -1.81
C LEU A 53 -8.96 -3.75 -2.37
N ARG A 54 -8.96 -4.77 -1.50
CA ARG A 54 -8.80 -6.16 -1.93
C ARG A 54 -9.96 -6.60 -2.82
N HIS A 55 -11.17 -6.27 -2.43
CA HIS A 55 -12.37 -6.60 -3.21
C HIS A 55 -12.33 -5.95 -4.59
N ALA A 56 -11.77 -4.75 -4.70
CA ALA A 56 -11.59 -4.05 -5.97
C ALA A 56 -10.41 -4.58 -6.80
N GLY A 57 -9.63 -5.50 -6.28
CA GLY A 57 -8.49 -6.08 -6.99
C GLY A 57 -7.23 -5.22 -6.99
N VAL A 58 -7.17 -4.18 -6.16
CA VAL A 58 -6.01 -3.26 -6.10
C VAL A 58 -4.93 -3.79 -5.17
N VAL A 59 -5.32 -4.46 -4.10
CA VAL A 59 -4.37 -5.05 -3.15
C VAL A 59 -4.67 -6.54 -2.99
N THR A 60 -3.66 -7.27 -2.55
CA THR A 60 -3.75 -8.68 -2.18
C THR A 60 -3.17 -8.86 -0.79
N ASP A 61 -3.52 -9.96 -0.14
CA ASP A 61 -3.02 -10.28 1.19
C ASP A 61 -2.39 -11.66 1.22
N SER A 62 -1.49 -11.86 2.19
CA SER A 62 -0.90 -13.15 2.48
C SER A 62 -0.68 -13.27 3.98
N ARG A 63 -0.60 -14.50 4.47
CA ARG A 63 -0.29 -14.77 5.87
C ARG A 63 1.16 -15.16 6.05
N SER A 64 1.79 -14.59 7.08
CA SER A 64 3.11 -15.00 7.52
C SER A 64 3.04 -15.16 9.04
N GLY A 65 2.95 -16.41 9.51
CA GLY A 65 2.69 -16.70 10.92
C GLY A 65 1.34 -16.17 11.35
N ASN A 66 1.31 -15.32 12.36
CA ASN A 66 0.09 -14.66 12.86
C ASN A 66 -0.11 -13.26 12.26
N LYS A 67 0.70 -12.88 11.26
CA LYS A 67 0.63 -11.57 10.62
C LYS A 67 -0.07 -11.65 9.27
N ILE A 68 -0.84 -10.63 8.94
CA ILE A 68 -1.45 -10.45 7.62
C ILE A 68 -0.69 -9.33 6.91
N ILE A 69 -0.15 -9.67 5.74
CA ILE A 69 0.69 -8.77 4.95
C ILE A 69 -0.08 -8.38 3.70
N TYR A 70 -0.18 -7.08 3.44
CA TYR A 70 -0.83 -6.56 2.24
C TYR A 70 0.21 -6.07 1.24
N SER A 71 -0.12 -6.26 -0.03
CA SER A 71 0.72 -5.85 -1.17
C SER A 71 -0.16 -5.28 -2.26
N LEU A 72 0.39 -4.41 -3.09
CA LEU A 72 -0.26 -4.05 -4.34
C LEU A 72 -0.31 -5.28 -5.24
N THR A 73 -1.44 -5.48 -5.94
CA THR A 73 -1.53 -6.57 -6.92
C THR A 73 -0.62 -6.28 -8.10
N SER A 74 -0.25 -7.33 -8.84
CA SER A 74 0.46 -7.14 -10.11
C SER A 74 -0.43 -6.34 -11.07
N ALA A 75 0.21 -5.53 -11.93
CA ALA A 75 -0.51 -4.70 -12.90
C ALA A 75 -1.05 -5.57 -14.04
N SER A 76 -2.09 -6.37 -13.74
CA SER A 76 -2.65 -7.36 -14.67
C SER A 76 -3.62 -6.74 -15.69
N THR A 77 -4.09 -5.53 -15.45
CA THR A 77 -4.98 -4.81 -16.37
C THR A 77 -4.44 -3.42 -16.65
N PRO A 78 -4.78 -2.81 -17.81
CA PRO A 78 -4.37 -1.44 -18.11
C PRO A 78 -4.83 -0.43 -17.05
N GLN A 79 -6.00 -0.63 -16.48
CA GLN A 79 -6.57 0.25 -15.47
C GLN A 79 -5.71 0.24 -14.19
N ILE A 80 -5.33 -0.94 -13.72
CA ILE A 80 -4.47 -1.07 -12.52
C ILE A 80 -3.08 -0.50 -12.79
N ALA A 81 -2.52 -0.79 -13.96
CA ALA A 81 -1.22 -0.24 -14.34
C ALA A 81 -1.24 1.29 -14.37
N ALA A 82 -2.29 1.89 -14.96
CA ALA A 82 -2.46 3.33 -15.02
C ALA A 82 -2.65 3.95 -13.63
N LEU A 83 -3.39 3.27 -12.75
CA LEU A 83 -3.55 3.69 -11.36
C LEU A 83 -2.22 3.78 -10.64
N TYR A 84 -1.40 2.75 -10.74
CA TYR A 84 -0.10 2.73 -10.08
C TYR A 84 0.82 3.83 -10.62
N GLU A 85 0.81 4.06 -11.91
CA GLU A 85 1.56 5.15 -12.52
C GLU A 85 1.10 6.51 -12.02
N LEU A 86 -0.22 6.71 -11.92
CA LEU A 86 -0.80 7.93 -11.38
C LEU A 86 -0.34 8.16 -9.93
N LEU A 87 -0.39 7.13 -9.09
CA LEU A 87 0.03 7.22 -7.69
C LEU A 87 1.52 7.57 -7.60
N ASP A 88 2.36 6.89 -8.39
CA ASP A 88 3.81 7.14 -8.40
C ASP A 88 4.16 8.58 -8.78
N LYS A 89 3.40 9.16 -9.71
CA LYS A 89 3.63 10.52 -10.18
C LYS A 89 3.04 11.58 -9.26
N CYS A 90 1.90 11.31 -8.63
CA CYS A 90 1.13 12.33 -7.93
C CYS A 90 1.28 12.30 -6.42
N CYS A 91 1.49 11.13 -5.80
CA CYS A 91 1.63 11.04 -4.35
C CYS A 91 2.73 11.94 -3.78
N PRO A 92 3.90 12.09 -4.42
CA PRO A 92 4.96 12.96 -3.88
C PRO A 92 4.58 14.44 -3.79
N PHE A 93 3.52 14.87 -4.44
CA PHE A 93 3.05 16.25 -4.40
C PHE A 93 1.95 16.50 -3.37
N ASP A 94 1.46 15.46 -2.71
CA ASP A 94 0.46 15.57 -1.66
C ASP A 94 1.15 15.60 -0.29
N GLU A 95 0.92 16.64 0.48
CA GLU A 95 1.62 16.86 1.76
C GLU A 95 1.32 15.76 2.79
N VAL A 96 0.07 15.29 2.86
CA VAL A 96 -0.32 14.22 3.80
C VAL A 96 0.36 12.92 3.40
N LEU A 97 0.30 12.56 2.13
CA LEU A 97 0.89 11.33 1.60
C LEU A 97 2.42 11.34 1.73
N LYS A 98 3.03 12.49 1.48
CA LYS A 98 4.46 12.68 1.64
C LYS A 98 4.90 12.50 3.10
N ALA A 99 4.15 13.05 4.04
CA ALA A 99 4.43 12.92 5.47
C ALA A 99 4.28 11.47 5.94
N ASP A 100 3.25 10.77 5.49
CA ASP A 100 3.03 9.36 5.80
C ASP A 100 4.22 8.51 5.34
N LEU A 101 4.65 8.74 4.11
CA LEU A 101 5.77 7.98 3.53
C LEU A 101 7.07 8.24 4.29
N ALA A 102 7.31 9.48 4.70
CA ALA A 102 8.47 9.82 5.51
C ALA A 102 8.46 9.09 6.86
N ARG A 103 7.29 8.98 7.50
CA ARG A 103 7.14 8.22 8.75
C ARG A 103 7.43 6.74 8.55
N LEU A 104 6.92 6.16 7.45
CA LEU A 104 7.21 4.77 7.12
C LEU A 104 8.70 4.53 6.95
N LYS A 105 9.36 5.38 6.16
CA LYS A 105 10.81 5.26 5.92
C LYS A 105 11.61 5.35 7.21
N ARG A 106 11.24 6.26 8.12
CA ARG A 106 11.90 6.37 9.42
C ARG A 106 11.68 5.13 10.28
N ALA A 107 10.44 4.59 10.28
CA ALA A 107 10.13 3.39 11.04
C ALA A 107 10.94 2.19 10.54
N VAL A 108 11.08 2.05 9.23
CA VAL A 108 11.91 1.00 8.60
C VAL A 108 13.38 1.15 8.99
N GLN A 109 13.92 2.36 8.92
CA GLN A 109 15.32 2.64 9.29
C GLN A 109 15.62 2.34 10.75
N LYS A 110 14.62 2.56 11.64
CA LYS A 110 14.76 2.29 13.07
C LYS A 110 14.49 0.82 13.43
N GLY A 111 14.20 -0.04 12.46
CA GLY A 111 13.86 -1.44 12.68
C GLY A 111 12.50 -1.67 13.31
N LYS A 112 11.64 -0.64 13.35
CA LYS A 112 10.30 -0.71 13.95
C LYS A 112 9.24 -1.16 12.97
N CYS A 113 9.53 -1.15 11.68
CA CYS A 113 8.64 -1.56 10.62
C CYS A 113 9.40 -2.47 9.65
N CYS A 114 8.76 -3.55 9.24
CA CYS A 114 9.31 -4.49 8.29
C CYS A 114 8.62 -4.34 6.94
N LEU A 115 9.41 -4.12 5.91
CA LEU A 115 8.96 -4.24 4.54
C LEU A 115 9.34 -5.64 4.05
N TYR A 116 8.33 -6.39 3.62
CA TYR A 116 8.57 -7.75 3.14
C TYR A 116 9.04 -7.79 1.69
N GLN A 117 8.57 -6.83 0.89
CA GLN A 117 9.04 -6.64 -0.48
C GLN A 117 9.19 -5.13 -0.70
N TYR A 118 10.42 -4.70 -0.92
CA TYR A 118 10.70 -3.30 -1.16
C TYR A 118 10.61 -2.98 -2.64
N ARG A 119 9.89 -1.91 -2.95
CA ARG A 119 9.77 -1.40 -4.30
C ARG A 119 10.45 -0.04 -4.35
N ALA A 120 11.56 0.04 -5.06
CA ALA A 120 12.22 1.33 -5.26
C ALA A 120 11.35 2.24 -6.11
N GLU A 121 11.26 3.50 -5.74
CA GLU A 121 10.48 4.49 -6.48
C GLU A 121 10.91 4.52 -7.95
N GLY A 122 9.95 4.36 -8.86
CA GLY A 122 10.19 4.41 -10.30
C GLY A 122 10.88 3.19 -10.90
N LYS A 123 11.10 2.13 -10.13
CA LYS A 123 11.71 0.90 -10.65
C LYS A 123 10.80 -0.29 -10.40
N SER A 124 10.67 -1.13 -11.41
CA SER A 124 9.85 -2.34 -11.33
C SER A 124 10.54 -3.51 -10.60
N SER A 125 11.74 -3.33 -10.11
CA SER A 125 12.45 -4.37 -9.38
C SER A 125 11.98 -4.43 -7.92
N VAL A 126 11.51 -5.59 -7.52
CA VAL A 126 11.12 -5.88 -6.15
C VAL A 126 12.32 -6.46 -5.43
N LEU A 127 12.82 -5.76 -4.41
CA LEU A 127 13.84 -6.30 -3.53
C LEU A 127 13.14 -6.88 -2.30
N ILE A 128 13.41 -8.15 -2.02
CA ILE A 128 12.94 -8.77 -0.79
C ILE A 128 13.83 -8.28 0.34
N VAL A 129 13.22 -7.60 1.30
CA VAL A 129 13.96 -7.09 2.45
C VAL A 129 13.43 -7.80 3.69
N GLY A 130 14.27 -8.60 4.30
CA GLY A 130 13.95 -9.29 5.54
C GLY A 130 13.90 -8.35 6.74
N LYS A 131 13.58 -8.92 7.91
CA LYS A 131 13.42 -8.18 9.18
C LYS A 131 14.66 -7.41 9.64
N ASN A 132 15.78 -7.64 9.03
CA ASN A 132 17.05 -7.05 9.45
C ASN A 132 17.53 -6.09 8.36
N PHE A 133 16.89 -4.98 8.34
CA PHE A 133 17.47 -3.87 7.61
C PHE A 133 18.66 -3.31 8.34
#